data_26ff2a96242b5e41442509d3f7596a68
#
_entry.id   26ff2a96242b5e41442509d3f7596a68
#
_cell.length_a   1.000
_cell.length_b   1.000
_cell.length_c   1.000
_cell.angle_alpha   90.00
_cell.angle_beta   90.00
_cell.angle_gamma   90.00
#
_symmetry.space_group_name_H-M   'P 1'
#
loop_
_entity.id
_entity.type
_entity.pdbx_description
1 polymer ?
#
loop_
_entity_poly.entity_id
_entity_poly.type
_entity_poly.pdbx_seq_one_letter_code
_entity_poly.pdbx_strand_id
1 'polypeptide(L)'
;EEFFGNRYSEVKYDFYPNEKIYGGMWDSKLVRPSGKVSDIFEYKTTKRAEDWVDNPPVYYLCQALEYAYLEGAKRVHLIVSFLEDNDYNNPQNFVVDDSNTQLFTYDVDKTYIDTTDGEIVILEKGDEIPTNHYNIKGLIELANKWYDEHIKTGFSPVFDEVKDKEYLDIKEEDREEFEV
;
A
#
# COMPACT_ATOMS: atom_id res chain seq x y z
N GLU A 1 14.67 -5.44 16.65
CA GLU A 1 15.46 -4.70 17.66
C GLU A 1 16.97 -4.89 17.47
N GLU A 2 17.42 -6.04 16.98
CA GLU A 2 18.85 -6.37 16.84
C GLU A 2 19.63 -5.35 15.98
N PHE A 3 19.01 -4.86 14.90
CA PHE A 3 19.64 -3.90 13.98
C PHE A 3 19.38 -2.44 14.34
N PHE A 4 18.25 -2.12 14.94
CA PHE A 4 17.81 -0.75 15.18
C PHE A 4 17.80 -0.38 16.66
N GLY A 5 18.01 -1.36 17.55
CA GLY A 5 17.96 -1.21 18.98
C GLY A 5 16.61 -0.70 19.46
N ASN A 6 16.62 0.12 20.49
CA ASN A 6 15.41 0.69 21.08
C ASN A 6 14.73 1.80 20.23
N ARG A 7 15.24 2.09 19.03
CA ARG A 7 14.59 3.01 18.07
C ARG A 7 13.55 2.29 17.20
N TYR A 8 13.60 0.97 17.16
CA TYR A 8 12.62 0.15 16.48
C TYR A 8 11.36 0.04 17.34
N SER A 9 10.20 0.18 16.73
CA SER A 9 8.92 0.11 17.42
C SER A 9 7.92 -0.68 16.58
N GLU A 10 7.37 -1.72 17.17
CA GLU A 10 6.25 -2.46 16.64
C GLU A 10 4.94 -1.87 17.14
N VAL A 11 3.95 -1.80 16.27
CA VAL A 11 2.60 -1.45 16.66
C VAL A 11 1.75 -2.71 16.78
N LYS A 12 0.87 -2.73 17.77
CA LYS A 12 -0.03 -3.87 18.01
C LYS A 12 -1.44 -3.62 17.50
N TYR A 13 -1.96 -2.43 17.73
CA TYR A 13 -3.30 -2.00 17.31
C TYR A 13 -3.26 -0.49 17.22
N ASP A 14 -3.02 0.04 16.05
CA ASP A 14 -3.02 1.47 15.91
C ASP A 14 -3.95 1.92 14.80
N PHE A 15 -4.80 2.87 15.16
CA PHE A 15 -5.58 3.64 14.24
C PHE A 15 -5.07 5.07 14.36
N TYR A 16 -5.05 5.79 13.28
CA TYR A 16 -4.69 7.19 13.30
C TYR A 16 -5.84 8.02 13.90
N PRO A 17 -5.82 8.30 15.21
CA PRO A 17 -7.00 8.79 15.95
C PRO A 17 -7.43 10.21 15.54
N ASN A 18 -6.54 10.94 14.90
CA ASN A 18 -6.81 12.29 14.41
C ASN A 18 -7.37 12.31 12.99
N GLU A 19 -7.30 11.20 12.28
CA GLU A 19 -7.83 11.04 10.94
C GLU A 19 -9.24 10.42 11.00
N LYS A 20 -10.15 10.97 10.19
CA LYS A 20 -11.54 10.50 10.13
C LYS A 20 -11.82 9.61 8.94
N ILE A 21 -10.97 9.68 7.92
CA ILE A 21 -11.16 9.00 6.63
C ILE A 21 -10.14 7.88 6.49
N TYR A 22 -8.91 8.14 6.88
CA TYR A 22 -7.79 7.21 6.76
C TYR A 22 -7.53 6.51 8.09
N GLY A 23 -7.16 5.25 7.98
CA GLY A 23 -6.78 4.44 9.12
C GLY A 23 -5.96 3.26 8.68
N GLY A 24 -5.32 2.58 9.62
CA GLY A 24 -4.54 1.40 9.31
C GLY A 24 -3.59 1.01 10.43
N MET A 25 -2.85 -0.04 10.18
CA MET A 25 -1.80 -0.54 11.06
C MET A 25 -0.54 -0.75 10.23
N TRP A 26 0.52 -0.03 10.55
CA TRP A 26 1.85 -0.34 10.06
C TRP A 26 2.45 -1.48 10.89
N ASP A 27 3.27 -2.32 10.28
CA ASP A 27 3.87 -3.46 11.00
C ASP A 27 4.97 -2.99 11.95
N SER A 28 5.84 -2.09 11.50
CA SER A 28 6.84 -1.45 12.36
C SER A 28 7.31 -0.11 11.82
N LYS A 29 7.93 0.70 12.68
CA LYS A 29 8.48 2.01 12.32
C LYS A 29 9.81 2.29 13.00
N LEU A 30 10.65 3.07 12.33
CA LEU A 30 11.89 3.57 12.90
C LEU A 30 11.69 4.99 13.42
N VAL A 31 11.87 5.17 14.73
CA VAL A 31 11.73 6.46 15.40
C VAL A 31 13.12 7.04 15.72
N ARG A 32 13.38 8.25 15.27
CA ARG A 32 14.63 8.96 15.55
C ARG A 32 14.67 9.44 17.01
N PRO A 33 15.88 9.76 17.55
CA PRO A 33 15.99 10.32 18.90
C PRO A 33 15.17 11.60 19.14
N SER A 34 14.82 12.32 18.06
CA SER A 34 13.94 13.50 18.09
C SER A 34 12.45 13.16 18.28
N GLY A 35 12.07 11.90 18.34
CA GLY A 35 10.67 11.44 18.34
C GLY A 35 10.00 11.40 16.96
N LYS A 36 10.69 11.82 15.89
CA LYS A 36 10.14 11.79 14.54
C LYS A 36 10.29 10.40 13.92
N VAL A 37 9.24 9.91 13.30
CA VAL A 37 9.29 8.71 12.46
C VAL A 37 10.10 9.01 11.20
N SER A 38 11.00 8.12 10.84
CA SER A 38 11.82 8.26 9.64
C SER A 38 11.46 7.25 8.56
N ASP A 39 11.06 6.05 8.95
CA ASP A 39 10.82 4.94 8.06
C ASP A 39 9.63 4.11 8.56
N ILE A 40 8.84 3.57 7.62
CA ILE A 40 7.78 2.60 7.84
C ILE A 40 8.21 1.28 7.21
N PHE A 41 7.91 0.17 7.88
CA PHE A 41 8.19 -1.19 7.43
C PHE A 41 6.90 -1.97 7.35
N GLU A 42 6.68 -2.62 6.22
CA GLU A 42 5.59 -3.54 5.95
C GLU A 42 6.15 -4.91 5.60
N TYR A 43 5.66 -5.95 6.26
CA TYR A 43 6.09 -7.32 6.06
C TYR A 43 5.00 -8.09 5.31
N LYS A 44 5.38 -8.74 4.24
CA LYS A 44 4.45 -9.51 3.40
C LYS A 44 4.97 -10.93 3.24
N THR A 45 4.08 -11.87 3.12
CA THR A 45 4.39 -13.24 2.75
C THR A 45 3.53 -13.66 1.56
N THR A 46 4.10 -14.36 0.61
CA THR A 46 3.37 -14.81 -0.58
C THR A 46 4.01 -16.08 -1.17
N LYS A 47 3.23 -16.82 -1.94
CA LYS A 47 3.73 -17.88 -2.84
C LYS A 47 3.99 -17.36 -4.26
N ARG A 48 3.52 -16.15 -4.57
CA ARG A 48 3.50 -15.58 -5.91
C ARG A 48 4.68 -14.62 -6.09
N ALA A 49 5.88 -15.21 -6.23
CA ALA A 49 7.09 -14.43 -6.43
C ALA A 49 7.07 -13.63 -7.75
N GLU A 50 6.34 -14.13 -8.75
CA GLU A 50 6.17 -13.47 -10.05
C GLU A 50 5.52 -12.08 -9.98
N ASP A 51 4.71 -11.82 -8.96
CA ASP A 51 4.07 -10.51 -8.77
C ASP A 51 5.03 -9.46 -8.19
N TRP A 52 6.25 -9.87 -7.78
CA TRP A 52 7.22 -9.05 -7.04
C TRP A 52 8.57 -8.90 -7.77
N VAL A 53 8.64 -9.15 -9.07
CA VAL A 53 9.94 -9.22 -9.80
C VAL A 53 10.64 -7.87 -9.84
N ASP A 54 9.97 -6.84 -10.34
CA ASP A 54 10.56 -5.51 -10.52
C ASP A 54 10.10 -4.51 -9.44
N ASN A 55 8.84 -4.60 -9.06
CA ASN A 55 8.20 -3.74 -8.08
C ASN A 55 7.21 -4.57 -7.24
N PRO A 56 6.86 -4.13 -6.03
CA PRO A 56 5.76 -4.72 -5.30
C PRO A 56 4.43 -4.44 -6.01
N PRO A 57 3.39 -5.25 -5.81
CA PRO A 57 2.05 -4.90 -6.24
C PRO A 57 1.65 -3.52 -5.72
N VAL A 58 1.16 -2.67 -6.62
CA VAL A 58 0.93 -1.23 -6.37
C VAL A 58 0.08 -0.95 -5.13
N TYR A 59 -0.90 -1.80 -4.85
CA TYR A 59 -1.77 -1.62 -3.67
C TYR A 59 -1.02 -1.78 -2.34
N TYR A 60 0.00 -2.63 -2.24
CA TYR A 60 0.86 -2.73 -1.06
C TYR A 60 1.77 -1.51 -0.93
N LEU A 61 2.26 -0.98 -2.05
CA LEU A 61 3.04 0.26 -2.03
C LEU A 61 2.17 1.45 -1.62
N CYS A 62 0.95 1.57 -2.16
CA CYS A 62 0.01 2.62 -1.75
C CYS A 62 -0.28 2.57 -0.26
N GLN A 63 -0.53 1.38 0.30
CA GLN A 63 -0.75 1.18 1.74
C GLN A 63 0.45 1.68 2.56
N ALA A 64 1.66 1.26 2.20
CA ALA A 64 2.87 1.67 2.92
C ALA A 64 3.12 3.18 2.82
N LEU A 65 2.90 3.77 1.64
CA LEU A 65 3.03 5.22 1.43
C LEU A 65 1.99 6.02 2.21
N GLU A 66 0.76 5.52 2.34
CA GLU A 66 -0.29 6.13 3.17
C GLU A 66 0.15 6.16 4.64
N TYR A 67 0.64 5.06 5.18
CA TYR A 67 1.14 5.02 6.55
C TYR A 67 2.32 5.96 6.77
N ALA A 68 3.23 6.04 5.80
CA ALA A 68 4.35 6.97 5.86
C ALA A 68 3.87 8.42 5.82
N TYR A 69 2.85 8.74 5.02
CA TYR A 69 2.25 10.07 4.96
C TYR A 69 1.63 10.45 6.32
N LEU A 70 0.84 9.56 6.90
CA LEU A 70 0.17 9.79 8.20
C LEU A 70 1.17 9.94 9.36
N GLU A 71 2.26 9.19 9.35
CA GLU A 71 3.33 9.25 10.35
C GLU A 71 4.38 10.34 10.07
N GLY A 72 4.36 10.95 8.88
CA GLY A 72 5.36 11.91 8.44
C GLY A 72 6.74 11.30 8.18
N ALA A 73 6.78 10.00 7.86
CA ALA A 73 7.98 9.28 7.49
C ALA A 73 8.50 9.69 6.10
N LYS A 74 9.77 9.39 5.84
CA LYS A 74 10.43 9.74 4.59
C LYS A 74 10.62 8.57 3.65
N ARG A 75 10.62 7.36 4.19
CA ARG A 75 10.83 6.13 3.44
C ARG A 75 9.85 5.05 3.88
N VAL A 76 9.54 4.19 2.93
CA VAL A 76 8.85 2.94 3.17
C VAL A 76 9.71 1.78 2.74
N HIS A 77 9.59 0.68 3.48
CA HIS A 77 10.28 -0.57 3.22
C HIS A 77 9.23 -1.68 3.17
N LEU A 78 9.11 -2.32 2.01
CA LEU A 78 8.30 -3.52 1.86
C LEU A 78 9.26 -4.72 1.87
N ILE A 79 9.08 -5.60 2.81
CA ILE A 79 9.87 -6.81 2.98
C ILE A 79 8.94 -7.97 2.70
N VAL A 80 9.21 -8.71 1.64
CA VAL A 80 8.40 -9.85 1.23
C VAL A 80 9.20 -11.13 1.36
N SER A 81 8.64 -12.13 2.03
CA SER A 81 9.19 -13.49 2.07
C SER A 81 8.34 -14.42 1.20
N PHE A 82 9.02 -15.14 0.32
CA PHE A 82 8.39 -16.11 -0.58
C PHE A 82 8.34 -17.47 0.10
N LEU A 83 7.12 -17.94 0.35
CA LEU A 83 6.87 -19.15 1.11
C LEU A 83 6.38 -20.28 0.21
N GLU A 84 6.85 -21.48 0.48
CA GLU A 84 6.32 -22.72 -0.07
C GLU A 84 5.19 -23.30 0.81
N ASP A 85 4.45 -24.28 0.32
CA ASP A 85 3.37 -24.92 1.10
C ASP A 85 3.88 -25.52 2.43
N ASN A 86 5.09 -26.03 2.42
CA ASN A 86 5.71 -26.60 3.63
C ASN A 86 6.00 -25.52 4.68
N ASP A 87 6.31 -24.29 4.28
CA ASP A 87 6.64 -23.21 5.20
C ASP A 87 5.38 -22.70 5.93
N TYR A 88 4.23 -22.67 5.25
CA TYR A 88 2.95 -22.35 5.89
C TYR A 88 2.56 -23.42 6.94
N ASN A 89 2.89 -24.68 6.69
CA ASN A 89 2.62 -25.78 7.62
C ASN A 89 3.63 -25.85 8.78
N ASN A 90 4.85 -25.38 8.55
CA ASN A 90 5.97 -25.46 9.49
C ASN A 90 6.73 -24.12 9.61
N PRO A 91 6.06 -23.00 9.96
CA PRO A 91 6.66 -21.68 9.92
C PRO A 91 7.89 -21.52 10.84
N GLN A 92 7.99 -22.34 11.89
CA GLN A 92 9.14 -22.37 12.80
C GLN A 92 10.44 -22.83 12.14
N ASN A 93 10.35 -23.49 10.97
CA ASN A 93 11.52 -23.98 10.23
C ASN A 93 11.94 -23.03 9.11
N PHE A 94 11.13 -22.00 8.82
CA PHE A 94 11.45 -21.00 7.81
C PHE A 94 12.59 -20.10 8.30
N VAL A 95 13.65 -20.02 7.51
CA VAL A 95 14.80 -19.15 7.78
C VAL A 95 14.81 -18.07 6.72
N VAL A 96 14.68 -16.83 7.16
CA VAL A 96 14.74 -15.65 6.28
C VAL A 96 16.16 -15.47 5.77
N ASP A 97 16.35 -15.46 4.45
CA ASP A 97 17.62 -15.17 3.79
C ASP A 97 17.40 -14.51 2.41
N ASP A 98 18.50 -14.12 1.77
CA ASP A 98 18.49 -13.42 0.49
C ASP A 98 17.92 -14.25 -0.68
N SER A 99 17.77 -15.55 -0.53
CA SER A 99 17.20 -16.44 -1.56
C SER A 99 15.68 -16.50 -1.53
N ASN A 100 15.07 -16.18 -0.40
CA ASN A 100 13.64 -16.27 -0.16
C ASN A 100 13.00 -14.97 0.33
N THR A 101 13.76 -13.91 0.47
CA THR A 101 13.24 -12.63 0.97
C THR A 101 13.80 -11.47 0.16
N GLN A 102 12.93 -10.56 -0.22
CA GLN A 102 13.27 -9.37 -1.00
C GLN A 102 12.86 -8.11 -0.26
N LEU A 103 13.69 -7.08 -0.38
CA LEU A 103 13.46 -5.74 0.19
C LEU A 103 13.26 -4.73 -0.93
N PHE A 104 12.14 -4.01 -0.88
CA PHE A 104 11.88 -2.83 -1.69
C PHE A 104 11.90 -1.59 -0.81
N THR A 105 12.60 -0.56 -1.25
CA THR A 105 12.70 0.71 -0.52
C THR A 105 12.30 1.87 -1.42
N TYR A 106 11.39 2.70 -0.94
CA TYR A 106 10.90 3.88 -1.67
C TYR A 106 11.01 5.14 -0.83
N ASP A 107 11.42 6.22 -1.47
CA ASP A 107 11.37 7.57 -0.91
C ASP A 107 9.98 8.16 -1.14
N VAL A 108 9.30 8.54 -0.07
CA VAL A 108 7.89 8.98 -0.10
C VAL A 108 7.67 10.20 -0.99
N ASP A 109 8.62 11.14 -0.98
CA ASP A 109 8.50 12.38 -1.76
C ASP A 109 8.87 12.20 -3.25
N LYS A 110 9.55 11.09 -3.62
CA LYS A 110 10.03 10.82 -4.97
C LYS A 110 9.24 9.74 -5.71
N THR A 111 8.40 9.02 -5.03
CA THR A 111 7.63 7.90 -5.60
C THR A 111 6.32 8.42 -6.15
N TYR A 112 6.08 8.16 -7.43
CA TYR A 112 4.86 8.53 -8.14
C TYR A 112 4.24 7.28 -8.75
N ILE A 113 2.92 7.25 -8.77
CA ILE A 113 2.12 6.12 -9.24
C ILE A 113 1.13 6.63 -10.27
N ASP A 114 1.09 5.97 -11.42
CA ASP A 114 0.05 6.20 -12.44
C ASP A 114 -1.30 5.65 -11.93
N THR A 115 -2.32 6.49 -11.97
CA THR A 115 -3.67 6.12 -11.51
C THR A 115 -4.46 5.30 -12.54
N THR A 116 -3.89 5.07 -13.72
CA THR A 116 -4.55 4.34 -14.80
C THR A 116 -4.15 2.86 -14.82
N ASP A 117 -2.85 2.58 -14.73
CA ASP A 117 -2.30 1.22 -14.83
C ASP A 117 -1.44 0.81 -13.65
N GLY A 118 -1.15 1.74 -12.72
CA GLY A 118 -0.36 1.48 -11.53
C GLY A 118 1.16 1.50 -11.78
N GLU A 119 1.65 2.04 -12.91
CA GLU A 119 3.08 2.20 -13.13
C GLU A 119 3.72 3.00 -11.99
N ILE A 120 4.84 2.52 -11.49
CA ILE A 120 5.61 3.16 -10.42
C ILE A 120 6.85 3.80 -11.03
N VAL A 121 7.02 5.12 -10.83
CA VAL A 121 8.20 5.85 -11.25
C VAL A 121 8.84 6.59 -10.07
N ILE A 122 10.17 6.64 -10.08
CA ILE A 122 10.95 7.40 -9.10
C ILE A 122 11.47 8.65 -9.81
N LEU A 123 11.09 9.82 -9.32
CA LEU A 123 11.45 11.11 -9.88
C LEU A 123 12.42 11.85 -8.96
N GLU A 124 13.44 12.44 -9.56
CA GLU A 124 14.37 13.33 -8.87
C GLU A 124 13.86 14.78 -8.92
N LYS A 125 14.47 15.63 -8.10
CA LYS A 125 14.09 17.04 -8.06
C LYS A 125 14.38 17.73 -9.40
N GLY A 126 13.33 18.16 -10.07
CA GLY A 126 13.41 18.86 -11.37
C GLY A 126 12.94 18.00 -12.54
N ASP A 127 12.70 16.72 -12.32
CA ASP A 127 12.09 15.88 -13.33
C ASP A 127 10.65 16.33 -13.61
N GLU A 128 10.21 16.16 -14.84
CA GLU A 128 8.81 16.38 -15.21
C GLU A 128 7.96 15.23 -14.69
N ILE A 129 6.85 15.57 -14.02
CA ILE A 129 5.90 14.55 -13.55
C ILE A 129 5.05 14.11 -14.76
N PRO A 130 5.07 12.80 -15.10
CA PRO A 130 4.26 12.31 -16.20
C PRO A 130 2.75 12.49 -15.92
N THR A 131 1.97 12.51 -16.99
CA THR A 131 0.49 12.61 -16.87
C THR A 131 -0.04 11.44 -16.06
N ASN A 132 -1.09 11.70 -15.26
CA ASN A 132 -1.75 10.75 -14.36
C ASN A 132 -0.87 10.18 -13.23
N HIS A 133 0.38 10.63 -13.09
CA HIS A 133 1.25 10.20 -12.00
C HIS A 133 1.12 11.13 -10.79
N TYR A 134 0.93 10.54 -9.63
CA TYR A 134 0.76 11.25 -8.37
C TYR A 134 1.65 10.64 -7.29
N ASN A 135 2.29 11.47 -6.51
CA ASN A 135 2.86 11.03 -5.24
C ASN A 135 1.75 10.84 -4.20
N ILE A 136 2.10 10.33 -3.02
CA ILE A 136 1.11 10.02 -1.99
C ILE A 136 0.23 11.23 -1.62
N LYS A 137 0.77 12.45 -1.61
CA LYS A 137 -0.03 13.66 -1.31
C LYS A 137 -1.10 13.90 -2.37
N GLY A 138 -0.73 13.78 -3.64
CA GLY A 138 -1.68 13.89 -4.75
C GLY A 138 -2.73 12.77 -4.72
N LEU A 139 -2.34 11.53 -4.40
CA LEU A 139 -3.29 10.42 -4.24
C LEU A 139 -4.28 10.67 -3.09
N ILE A 140 -3.81 11.19 -1.95
CA ILE A 140 -4.67 11.57 -0.82
C ILE A 140 -5.62 12.71 -1.20
N GLU A 141 -5.17 13.71 -1.98
CA GLU A 141 -6.03 14.78 -2.49
C GLU A 141 -7.12 14.25 -3.41
N LEU A 142 -6.79 13.33 -4.32
CA LEU A 142 -7.77 12.66 -5.18
C LEU A 142 -8.78 11.85 -4.36
N ALA A 143 -8.32 11.08 -3.40
CA ALA A 143 -9.18 10.29 -2.53
C ALA A 143 -10.11 11.17 -1.67
N ASN A 144 -9.61 12.28 -1.13
CA ASN A 144 -10.41 13.25 -0.38
C ASN A 144 -11.51 13.87 -1.26
N LYS A 145 -11.14 14.25 -2.50
CA LYS A 145 -12.11 14.79 -3.45
C LYS A 145 -13.21 13.77 -3.75
N TRP A 146 -12.83 12.53 -4.05
CA TRP A 146 -13.79 11.45 -4.30
C TRP A 146 -14.70 11.20 -3.09
N TYR A 147 -14.14 11.20 -1.87
CA TYR A 147 -14.89 11.05 -0.64
C TYR A 147 -15.92 12.20 -0.45
N ASP A 148 -15.50 13.44 -0.69
CA ASP A 148 -16.36 14.60 -0.56
C ASP A 148 -17.48 14.62 -1.60
N GLU A 149 -17.18 14.22 -2.84
CA GLU A 149 -18.14 14.23 -3.95
C GLU A 149 -19.15 13.08 -3.87
N HIS A 150 -18.74 11.91 -3.35
CA HIS A 150 -19.56 10.69 -3.41
C HIS A 150 -19.99 10.17 -2.05
N ILE A 151 -19.06 9.97 -1.11
CA ILE A 151 -19.40 9.38 0.19
C ILE A 151 -20.22 10.35 1.05
N LYS A 152 -19.76 11.60 1.18
CA LYS A 152 -20.48 12.60 1.98
C LYS A 152 -21.83 12.98 1.40
N THR A 153 -21.95 12.98 0.09
CA THR A 153 -23.20 13.33 -0.59
C THR A 153 -24.16 12.16 -0.72
N GLY A 154 -23.66 10.94 -0.61
CA GLY A 154 -24.44 9.71 -0.85
C GLY A 154 -24.75 9.45 -2.33
N PHE A 155 -24.09 10.16 -3.26
CA PHE A 155 -24.27 9.97 -4.70
C PHE A 155 -23.11 9.13 -5.26
N SER A 156 -23.44 8.01 -5.89
CA SER A 156 -22.46 7.21 -6.63
C SER A 156 -21.86 8.02 -7.79
N PRO A 157 -20.59 7.72 -8.17
CA PRO A 157 -20.07 8.18 -9.47
C PRO A 157 -21.01 7.80 -10.61
N VAL A 158 -20.98 8.59 -11.68
CA VAL A 158 -21.72 8.24 -12.89
C VAL A 158 -21.16 6.92 -13.42
N PHE A 159 -22.06 5.98 -13.70
CA PHE A 159 -21.70 4.68 -14.26
C PHE A 159 -21.04 4.87 -15.64
N ASP A 160 -19.85 4.29 -15.80
CA ASP A 160 -19.09 4.27 -17.05
C ASP A 160 -19.19 2.86 -17.66
N GLU A 161 -19.95 2.72 -18.75
CA GLU A 161 -20.20 1.42 -19.41
C GLU A 161 -18.92 0.68 -19.85
N VAL A 162 -17.80 1.38 -19.98
CA VAL A 162 -16.53 0.79 -20.39
C VAL A 162 -15.71 0.35 -19.16
N LYS A 163 -15.60 1.21 -18.16
CA LYS A 163 -14.78 0.98 -16.96
C LYS A 163 -15.47 0.09 -15.94
N ASP A 164 -16.79 0.24 -15.81
CA ASP A 164 -17.55 -0.42 -14.75
C ASP A 164 -18.26 -1.70 -15.25
N LYS A 165 -18.05 -2.07 -16.50
CA LYS A 165 -18.68 -3.25 -17.10
C LYS A 165 -18.43 -4.54 -16.30
N GLU A 166 -17.22 -4.72 -15.80
CA GLU A 166 -16.84 -5.91 -15.03
C GLU A 166 -17.60 -6.03 -13.71
N TYR A 167 -18.01 -4.90 -13.12
CA TYR A 167 -18.78 -4.89 -11.86
C TYR A 167 -20.26 -5.21 -12.05
N LEU A 168 -20.74 -5.17 -13.27
CA LEU A 168 -22.14 -5.50 -13.63
C LEU A 168 -22.31 -6.85 -14.32
N ASP A 169 -21.24 -7.54 -14.66
CA ASP A 169 -21.32 -8.93 -15.10
C ASP A 169 -21.66 -9.83 -13.91
N ILE A 170 -22.89 -9.65 -13.42
CA ILE A 170 -23.53 -10.65 -12.57
C ILE A 170 -23.57 -11.91 -13.41
N LYS A 171 -22.91 -12.96 -12.97
CA LYS A 171 -22.94 -14.25 -13.64
C LYS A 171 -24.39 -14.67 -13.85
N GLU A 172 -24.66 -15.27 -14.98
CA GLU A 172 -26.03 -15.66 -15.36
C GLU A 172 -26.70 -16.55 -14.29
N GLU A 173 -25.90 -17.33 -13.56
CA GLU A 173 -26.28 -18.15 -12.42
C GLU A 173 -26.72 -17.35 -11.19
N ASP A 174 -26.27 -16.09 -11.03
CA ASP A 174 -26.60 -15.22 -9.90
C ASP A 174 -27.78 -14.27 -10.21
N ARG A 175 -28.25 -14.22 -11.48
CA ARG A 175 -29.35 -13.32 -11.90
C ARG A 175 -30.70 -13.69 -11.28
N GLU A 176 -30.93 -14.97 -11.01
CA GLU A 176 -32.21 -15.43 -10.44
C GLU A 176 -32.42 -14.98 -8.97
N GLU A 177 -31.36 -14.61 -8.24
CA GLU A 177 -31.47 -14.09 -6.89
C GLU A 177 -31.86 -12.60 -6.80
N PHE A 178 -31.76 -11.85 -7.89
CA PHE A 178 -32.02 -10.41 -7.93
C PHE A 178 -33.31 -10.02 -8.67
N GLU A 179 -34.01 -10.94 -9.30
CA GLU A 179 -35.33 -10.72 -9.88
C GLU A 179 -36.44 -11.03 -8.85
N VAL A 180 -36.61 -10.14 -7.86
CA VAL A 180 -37.75 -10.16 -6.92
C VAL A 180 -38.57 -8.88 -7.06
#